data_623577cba9c5db0639a17c39109f2eb6
#
_entry.id   623577cba9c5db0639a17c39109f2eb6
#
_cell.length_a   1.000
_cell.length_b   1.000
_cell.length_c   1.000
_cell.angle_alpha   90.00
_cell.angle_beta   90.00
_cell.angle_gamma   90.00
#
_symmetry.space_group_name_H-M   'P 1'
#
loop_
_entity.id
_entity.type
_entity.pdbx_description
1 polymer ?
#
loop_
_entity_poly.entity_id
_entity_poly.type
_entity_poly.pdbx_seq_one_letter_code
_entity_poly.pdbx_strand_id
1 'polypeptide(L)'
;MQNFMLNHAMANFLNLQDASKLYDLTMSLWKKYTEVFKFDYHIIKYEDVISNFEKTIKGVLSFLNVSWSDNVTEFYKTAEKRGIISTPSYNQVSQPIYSNSMYRWKNYEKEFSNSKDSLDKWVKEYNYL
;
A
#
# COMPACT_ATOMS: atom_id res chain seq x y z
N MET A 1 9.23 16.59 -6.33
CA MET A 1 9.92 15.29 -6.33
C MET A 1 10.34 14.97 -4.91
N GLN A 2 9.98 13.84 -4.37
CA GLN A 2 10.51 13.39 -3.09
C GLN A 2 11.93 12.88 -3.33
N ASN A 3 12.90 13.39 -2.57
CA ASN A 3 14.28 12.95 -2.65
C ASN A 3 14.44 11.62 -1.92
N PHE A 4 14.46 10.52 -2.66
CA PHE A 4 14.87 9.23 -2.12
C PHE A 4 16.39 9.08 -2.26
N MET A 5 17.05 8.63 -1.23
CA MET A 5 18.44 8.20 -1.34
C MET A 5 18.49 6.93 -2.20
N LEU A 6 19.13 7.03 -3.36
CA LEU A 6 19.30 5.90 -4.27
C LEU A 6 20.24 4.86 -3.66
N ASN A 7 19.72 3.66 -3.49
CA ASN A 7 20.49 2.46 -3.19
C ASN A 7 20.19 1.40 -4.26
N HIS A 8 20.85 0.24 -4.20
CA HIS A 8 20.68 -0.80 -5.22
C HIS A 8 19.23 -1.27 -5.38
N ALA A 9 18.47 -1.34 -4.30
CA ALA A 9 17.04 -1.70 -4.37
C ALA A 9 16.22 -0.60 -5.05
N MET A 10 16.50 0.67 -4.74
CA MET A 10 15.80 1.83 -5.31
C MET A 10 16.10 2.05 -6.80
N ALA A 11 17.20 1.51 -7.33
CA ALA A 11 17.52 1.59 -8.75
C ALA A 11 16.43 0.97 -9.64
N ASN A 12 15.72 -0.05 -9.16
CA ASN A 12 14.61 -0.66 -9.89
C ASN A 12 13.42 0.29 -10.10
N PHE A 13 13.29 1.35 -9.28
CA PHE A 13 12.20 2.32 -9.40
C PHE A 13 12.50 3.48 -10.38
N LEU A 14 13.67 3.50 -11.00
CA LEU A 14 14.01 4.49 -12.02
C LEU A 14 13.35 4.18 -13.37
N ASN A 15 12.95 2.94 -13.59
CA ASN A 15 12.33 2.46 -14.82
C ASN A 15 11.04 1.71 -14.47
N LEU A 16 9.95 2.02 -15.19
CA LEU A 16 8.64 1.45 -14.91
C LEU A 16 8.59 -0.06 -15.15
N GLN A 17 9.30 -0.54 -16.19
CA GLN A 17 9.34 -1.98 -16.48
C GLN A 17 10.09 -2.76 -15.40
N ASP A 18 11.20 -2.22 -14.90
CA ASP A 18 11.98 -2.85 -13.85
C ASP A 18 11.20 -2.83 -12.52
N ALA A 19 10.52 -1.72 -12.21
CA ALA A 19 9.61 -1.65 -11.07
C ALA A 19 8.48 -2.69 -11.16
N SER A 20 7.90 -2.86 -12.33
CA SER A 20 6.83 -3.84 -12.58
C SER A 20 7.32 -5.29 -12.42
N LYS A 21 8.52 -5.59 -12.91
CA LYS A 21 9.15 -6.91 -12.72
C LYS A 21 9.47 -7.18 -11.25
N LEU A 22 10.01 -6.18 -10.56
CA LEU A 22 10.29 -6.30 -9.12
C LEU A 22 9.01 -6.55 -8.33
N TYR A 23 7.94 -5.82 -8.65
CA TYR A 23 6.63 -6.05 -8.06
C TYR A 23 6.16 -7.49 -8.30
N ASP A 24 6.21 -7.96 -9.54
CA ASP A 24 5.82 -9.32 -9.92
C ASP A 24 6.61 -10.39 -9.16
N LEU A 25 7.92 -10.24 -9.07
CA LEU A 25 8.78 -11.14 -8.30
C LEU A 25 8.43 -11.15 -6.81
N THR A 26 8.19 -9.95 -6.24
CA THR A 26 7.83 -9.80 -4.83
C THR A 26 6.50 -10.49 -4.52
N MET A 27 5.49 -10.25 -5.35
CA MET A 27 4.16 -10.84 -5.16
C MET A 27 4.16 -12.35 -5.41
N SER A 28 4.97 -12.82 -6.38
CA SER A 28 5.16 -14.26 -6.63
C SER A 28 5.84 -14.95 -5.46
N LEU A 29 6.82 -14.30 -4.83
CA LEU A 29 7.49 -14.79 -3.63
C LEU A 29 6.51 -14.82 -2.44
N TRP A 30 5.73 -13.75 -2.25
CA TRP A 30 4.68 -13.70 -1.25
C TRP A 30 3.70 -14.88 -1.39
N LYS A 31 3.20 -15.12 -2.60
CA LYS A 31 2.31 -16.25 -2.87
C LYS A 31 2.94 -17.59 -2.50
N LYS A 32 4.20 -17.78 -2.89
CA LYS A 32 4.96 -18.97 -2.50
C LYS A 32 5.08 -19.15 -0.98
N TYR A 33 5.32 -18.06 -0.26
CA TYR A 33 5.40 -18.09 1.19
C TYR A 33 4.07 -18.46 1.83
N THR A 34 2.95 -17.92 1.35
CA THR A 34 1.62 -18.26 1.87
C THR A 34 1.22 -19.71 1.56
N GLU A 35 1.75 -20.31 0.50
CA GLU A 35 1.53 -21.74 0.16
C GLU A 35 2.36 -22.67 1.05
N VAL A 36 3.62 -22.30 1.33
CA VAL A 36 4.58 -23.15 2.07
C VAL A 36 4.45 -22.98 3.58
N PHE A 37 4.33 -21.73 4.03
CA PHE A 37 4.26 -21.41 5.45
C PHE A 37 2.81 -21.17 5.85
N LYS A 38 2.30 -22.01 6.72
CA LYS A 38 0.94 -21.85 7.28
C LYS A 38 0.96 -20.81 8.39
N PHE A 39 0.88 -19.54 8.01
CA PHE A 39 0.71 -18.43 8.94
C PHE A 39 -0.58 -17.65 8.61
N ASP A 40 -1.16 -17.07 9.63
CA ASP A 40 -2.33 -16.24 9.44
C ASP A 40 -1.91 -14.87 8.87
N TYR A 41 -2.68 -14.39 7.90
CA TYR A 41 -2.49 -13.04 7.33
C TYR A 41 -3.84 -12.40 7.00
N HIS A 42 -3.85 -11.08 6.96
CA HIS A 42 -5.03 -10.30 6.62
C HIS A 42 -4.70 -9.34 5.48
N ILE A 43 -5.47 -9.40 4.40
CA ILE A 43 -5.26 -8.54 3.23
C ILE A 43 -6.11 -7.29 3.37
N ILE A 44 -5.48 -6.14 3.15
CA ILE A 44 -6.14 -4.85 3.17
C ILE A 44 -5.86 -4.16 1.83
N LYS A 45 -6.90 -3.65 1.19
CA LYS A 45 -6.75 -2.76 0.04
C LYS A 45 -6.75 -1.30 0.51
N TYR A 46 -5.89 -0.49 -0.09
CA TYR A 46 -5.85 0.94 0.18
C TYR A 46 -7.20 1.60 -0.06
N GLU A 47 -7.85 1.24 -1.17
CA GLU A 47 -9.16 1.77 -1.55
C GLU A 47 -10.25 1.45 -0.52
N ASP A 48 -10.20 0.27 0.10
CA ASP A 48 -11.14 -0.11 1.15
C ASP A 48 -10.91 0.71 2.43
N VAL A 49 -9.65 1.00 2.76
CA VAL A 49 -9.31 1.89 3.88
C VAL A 49 -9.88 3.29 3.67
N ILE A 50 -9.80 3.80 2.45
CA ILE A 50 -10.31 5.15 2.13
C ILE A 50 -11.84 5.17 2.08
N SER A 51 -12.46 4.17 1.45
CA SER A 51 -13.90 4.15 1.22
C SER A 51 -14.70 3.72 2.45
N ASN A 52 -14.14 2.84 3.29
CA ASN A 52 -14.82 2.20 4.42
C ASN A 52 -13.87 2.03 5.62
N PHE A 53 -13.24 3.13 6.04
CA PHE A 53 -12.19 3.12 7.06
C PHE A 53 -12.53 2.29 8.29
N GLU A 54 -13.65 2.62 8.94
CA GLU A 54 -14.03 1.99 10.20
C GLU A 54 -14.23 0.47 10.05
N LYS A 55 -14.95 0.05 9.00
CA LYS A 55 -15.19 -1.36 8.72
C LYS A 55 -13.87 -2.10 8.44
N THR A 56 -13.01 -1.50 7.62
CA THR A 56 -11.73 -2.11 7.22
C THR A 56 -10.81 -2.25 8.42
N ILE A 57 -10.67 -1.20 9.22
CA ILE A 57 -9.80 -1.22 10.39
C ILE A 57 -10.35 -2.11 11.51
N LYS A 58 -11.68 -2.18 11.70
CA LYS A 58 -12.28 -3.17 12.62
C LYS A 58 -11.94 -4.61 12.21
N GLY A 59 -11.89 -4.90 10.90
CA GLY A 59 -11.43 -6.20 10.41
C GLY A 59 -9.98 -6.50 10.79
N VAL A 60 -9.09 -5.51 10.64
CA VAL A 60 -7.68 -5.62 11.06
C VAL A 60 -7.54 -5.85 12.56
N LEU A 61 -8.23 -5.05 13.36
CA LEU A 61 -8.17 -5.15 14.82
C LEU A 61 -8.73 -6.49 15.31
N SER A 62 -9.81 -6.98 14.68
CA SER A 62 -10.35 -8.31 14.96
C SER A 62 -9.32 -9.41 14.65
N PHE A 63 -8.62 -9.33 13.51
CA PHE A 63 -7.56 -10.25 13.16
C PHE A 63 -6.41 -10.24 14.18
N LEU A 64 -6.05 -9.06 14.68
CA LEU A 64 -5.02 -8.88 15.69
C LEU A 64 -5.51 -9.17 17.14
N ASN A 65 -6.78 -9.50 17.32
CA ASN A 65 -7.43 -9.66 18.62
C ASN A 65 -7.29 -8.40 19.51
N VAL A 66 -7.45 -7.23 18.93
CA VAL A 66 -7.38 -5.92 19.59
C VAL A 66 -8.73 -5.24 19.52
N SER A 67 -9.17 -4.67 20.64
CA SER A 67 -10.42 -3.91 20.71
C SER A 67 -10.32 -2.58 19.97
N TRP A 68 -11.45 -2.12 19.43
CA TRP A 68 -11.58 -0.78 18.85
C TRP A 68 -11.32 0.31 19.89
N SER A 69 -10.68 1.38 19.48
CA SER A 69 -10.53 2.62 20.24
C SER A 69 -10.80 3.80 19.32
N ASP A 70 -11.52 4.80 19.81
CA ASP A 70 -11.85 5.99 19.03
C ASP A 70 -10.60 6.80 18.59
N ASN A 71 -9.50 6.62 19.31
CA ASN A 71 -8.21 7.20 18.93
C ASN A 71 -7.71 6.73 17.53
N VAL A 72 -8.22 5.62 17.03
CA VAL A 72 -7.88 5.11 15.70
C VAL A 72 -8.35 6.07 14.60
N THR A 73 -9.47 6.75 14.79
CA THR A 73 -9.99 7.76 13.85
C THR A 73 -9.23 9.08 13.91
N GLU A 74 -8.53 9.33 15.00
CA GLU A 74 -7.79 10.56 15.28
C GLU A 74 -6.26 10.39 15.17
N PHE A 75 -5.81 9.40 14.39
CA PHE A 75 -4.38 9.06 14.23
C PHE A 75 -3.51 10.28 13.85
N TYR A 76 -4.03 11.19 13.04
CA TYR A 76 -3.34 12.40 12.63
C TYR A 76 -3.03 13.34 13.79
N LYS A 77 -3.92 13.44 14.81
CA LYS A 77 -3.66 14.21 16.04
C LYS A 77 -2.49 13.63 16.82
N THR A 78 -2.36 12.30 16.81
CA THR A 78 -1.22 11.61 17.44
C THR A 78 0.08 11.86 16.67
N ALA A 79 0.01 11.89 15.34
CA ALA A 79 1.16 12.21 14.49
C ALA A 79 1.64 13.67 14.73
N GLU A 80 0.72 14.63 14.80
CA GLU A 80 1.03 16.03 15.11
C GLU A 80 1.72 16.18 16.48
N LYS A 81 1.24 15.49 17.52
CA LYS A 81 1.82 15.53 18.87
C LYS A 81 3.22 14.94 18.95
N ARG A 82 3.59 14.01 18.08
CA ARG A 82 4.93 13.40 18.04
C ARG A 82 6.02 14.33 17.52
N GLY A 83 5.67 15.51 16.99
CA GLY A 83 6.63 16.46 16.45
C GLY A 83 7.19 16.03 15.08
N ILE A 84 8.42 16.43 14.79
CA ILE A 84 9.02 16.23 13.48
C ILE A 84 9.20 14.74 13.18
N ILE A 85 8.41 14.24 12.24
CA ILE A 85 8.63 12.93 11.61
C ILE A 85 9.55 13.18 10.42
N SER A 86 10.80 12.71 10.49
CA SER A 86 11.83 12.94 9.47
C SER A 86 11.64 12.09 8.21
N THR A 87 10.39 11.86 7.79
CA THR A 87 10.07 11.12 6.57
C THR A 87 9.43 12.03 5.53
N PRO A 88 9.65 11.77 4.23
CA PRO A 88 8.99 12.52 3.15
C PRO A 88 7.45 12.51 3.23
N SER A 89 6.89 11.56 3.99
CA SER A 89 5.44 11.39 4.16
C SER A 89 4.85 12.16 5.33
N TYR A 90 5.62 13.01 6.04
CA TYR A 90 5.14 13.74 7.21
C TYR A 90 3.81 14.47 6.96
N ASN A 91 3.76 15.25 5.88
CA ASN A 91 2.55 15.99 5.51
C ASN A 91 1.34 15.09 5.18
N GLN A 92 1.57 13.83 4.88
CA GLN A 92 0.50 12.87 4.55
C GLN A 92 -0.06 12.19 5.80
N VAL A 93 0.80 11.87 6.77
CA VAL A 93 0.37 11.17 8.00
C VAL A 93 -0.19 12.11 9.06
N SER A 94 0.07 13.40 8.96
CA SER A 94 -0.48 14.45 9.84
C SER A 94 -1.81 15.05 9.34
N GLN A 95 -2.43 14.45 8.33
CA GLN A 95 -3.71 14.89 7.79
C GLN A 95 -4.78 13.80 7.95
N PRO A 96 -6.07 14.17 8.01
CA PRO A 96 -7.16 13.22 7.88
C PRO A 96 -7.04 12.40 6.61
N ILE A 97 -7.72 11.26 6.56
CA ILE A 97 -7.75 10.41 5.37
C ILE A 97 -8.23 11.19 4.15
N TYR A 98 -7.51 11.06 3.05
CA TYR A 98 -7.81 11.72 1.78
C TYR A 98 -7.84 10.71 0.62
N SER A 99 -8.65 11.00 -0.40
CA SER A 99 -8.90 10.07 -1.52
C SER A 99 -8.03 10.31 -2.77
N ASN A 100 -7.17 11.33 -2.77
CA ASN A 100 -6.43 11.77 -3.95
C ASN A 100 -5.50 10.72 -4.59
N SER A 101 -5.19 9.66 -3.86
CA SER A 101 -4.33 8.57 -4.35
C SER A 101 -5.09 7.32 -4.78
N MET A 102 -6.44 7.30 -4.61
CA MET A 102 -7.25 6.17 -5.04
C MET A 102 -7.15 5.98 -6.54
N TYR A 103 -6.89 4.75 -6.97
CA TYR A 103 -6.77 4.36 -8.39
C TYR A 103 -5.86 5.28 -9.21
N ARG A 104 -4.90 5.95 -8.58
CA ARG A 104 -4.00 6.89 -9.24
C ARG A 104 -3.24 6.27 -10.41
N TRP A 105 -2.98 4.98 -10.37
CA TRP A 105 -2.33 4.23 -11.45
C TRP A 105 -3.11 4.29 -12.77
N LYS A 106 -4.44 4.46 -12.75
CA LYS A 106 -5.28 4.59 -13.96
C LYS A 106 -4.89 5.79 -14.82
N ASN A 107 -4.34 6.82 -14.21
CA ASN A 107 -3.84 8.00 -14.95
C ASN A 107 -2.60 7.70 -15.80
N TYR A 108 -1.98 6.53 -15.61
CA TYR A 108 -0.75 6.09 -16.25
C TYR A 108 -0.94 4.78 -17.04
N GLU A 109 -2.17 4.46 -17.44
CA GLU A 109 -2.47 3.20 -18.17
C GLU A 109 -1.67 3.04 -19.46
N LYS A 110 -1.40 4.15 -20.15
CA LYS A 110 -0.60 4.16 -21.40
C LYS A 110 0.84 3.77 -21.13
N GLU A 111 1.41 4.31 -20.07
CA GLU A 111 2.77 4.05 -19.64
C GLU A 111 2.95 2.60 -19.17
N PHE A 112 1.91 2.03 -18.58
CA PHE A 112 1.89 0.63 -18.14
C PHE A 112 1.69 -0.37 -19.28
N SER A 113 1.42 0.06 -20.52
CA SER A 113 1.14 -0.85 -21.64
C SER A 113 2.21 -1.93 -21.84
N ASN A 114 3.49 -1.57 -21.67
CA ASN A 114 4.62 -2.49 -21.79
C ASN A 114 4.86 -3.36 -20.53
N SER A 115 4.10 -3.15 -19.48
CA SER A 115 4.21 -3.87 -18.20
C SER A 115 2.98 -4.74 -17.89
N LYS A 116 2.02 -4.80 -18.80
CA LYS A 116 0.76 -5.55 -18.63
C LYS A 116 1.00 -7.01 -18.26
N ASP A 117 1.90 -7.69 -18.97
CA ASP A 117 2.20 -9.11 -18.72
C ASP A 117 2.62 -9.40 -17.27
N SER A 118 3.32 -8.45 -16.65
CA SER A 118 3.75 -8.57 -15.26
C SER A 118 2.67 -8.20 -14.25
N LEU A 119 1.75 -7.29 -14.60
CA LEU A 119 0.82 -6.68 -13.66
C LEU A 119 -0.61 -7.21 -13.74
N ASP A 120 -1.12 -7.55 -14.93
CA ASP A 120 -2.53 -7.93 -15.14
C ASP A 120 -2.99 -9.10 -14.27
N LYS A 121 -2.12 -10.07 -14.03
CA LYS A 121 -2.43 -11.21 -13.17
C LYS A 121 -2.71 -10.76 -11.72
N TRP A 122 -1.99 -9.77 -11.22
CA TRP A 122 -2.16 -9.24 -9.87
C TRP A 122 -3.38 -8.32 -9.76
N VAL A 123 -3.64 -7.54 -10.81
CA VAL A 123 -4.85 -6.72 -10.92
C VAL A 123 -6.09 -7.61 -10.83
N LYS A 124 -6.09 -8.76 -11.51
CA LYS A 124 -7.18 -9.76 -11.46
C LYS A 124 -7.23 -10.46 -10.10
N GLU A 125 -6.10 -10.95 -9.59
CA GLU A 125 -6.02 -11.70 -8.33
C GLU A 125 -6.56 -10.87 -7.15
N TYR A 126 -6.26 -9.57 -7.14
CA TYR A 126 -6.72 -8.66 -6.09
C TYR A 126 -7.99 -7.87 -6.43
N ASN A 127 -8.68 -8.21 -7.52
CA ASN A 127 -9.94 -7.55 -7.92
C ASN A 127 -9.84 -6.02 -7.97
N TYR A 128 -8.89 -5.50 -8.74
CA TYR A 128 -8.73 -4.06 -9.01
C TYR A 128 -9.45 -3.58 -10.28
N LEU A 129 -10.13 -4.48 -10.97
CA LEU A 129 -10.99 -4.21 -12.14
C LEU A 129 -12.45 -4.30 -11.75
#